data_96080a8afeaa3997f2d433f3db8efc9c
#
_entry.id   96080a8afeaa3997f2d433f3db8efc9c
#
_cell.length_a   1.000
_cell.length_b   1.000
_cell.length_c   1.000
_cell.angle_alpha   90.00
_cell.angle_beta   90.00
_cell.angle_gamma   90.00
#
_symmetry.space_group_name_H-M   'P 1'
#
loop_
_entity.id
_entity.type
_entity.pdbx_description
1 polymer ?
#
loop_
_entity_poly.entity_id
_entity_poly.type
_entity_poly.pdbx_seq_one_letter_code
_entity_poly.pdbx_strand_id
1 'polypeptide(L)'
;LLISWERYSGLRQTYFSEHHLQVSRLTPVHADLTFHDAVVRELARTFQYLKSLSLLPSGQTLDVHILCHADDCKELQDKLPKNTDMRYGFADIAEVGKKLGIDYRFTDSDASQIFLHQLAAHSPKSHYANAHHTHYFSLWQLRRALFLASGVLLLGAILWGANSYWQSNSDAAEAASLKAEAQQTLNEAQQVIAAFPNTYAPAADMKAGVSVMRKLDLYSPAPLDI
;
A
#
# COMPACT_ATOMS: atom_id res chain seq x y z
N LEU A 1 24.90 -19.85 -14.30
CA LEU A 1 25.46 -20.09 -12.97
C LEU A 1 25.78 -18.74 -12.32
N LEU A 2 25.29 -18.53 -11.08
CA LEU A 2 25.62 -17.36 -10.27
C LEU A 2 26.62 -17.80 -9.18
N ILE A 3 27.69 -17.04 -9.03
CA ILE A 3 28.69 -17.23 -7.96
C ILE A 3 28.66 -15.99 -7.07
N SER A 4 28.54 -16.20 -5.77
CA SER A 4 28.59 -15.16 -4.75
C SER A 4 29.42 -15.60 -3.56
N TRP A 5 30.05 -14.65 -2.93
CA TRP A 5 30.84 -14.85 -1.72
C TRP A 5 30.06 -14.36 -0.50
N GLU A 6 30.09 -15.13 0.56
CA GLU A 6 29.54 -14.78 1.87
C GLU A 6 30.64 -15.01 2.92
N ARG A 7 31.11 -13.95 3.56
CA ARG A 7 32.28 -13.96 4.45
C ARG A 7 32.26 -15.08 5.51
N TYR A 8 31.09 -15.35 6.09
CA TYR A 8 30.96 -16.33 7.16
C TYR A 8 30.46 -17.70 6.69
N SER A 9 29.89 -17.79 5.52
CA SER A 9 29.30 -19.03 4.99
C SER A 9 30.19 -19.66 3.91
N GLY A 10 30.87 -18.88 3.11
CA GLY A 10 31.74 -19.34 2.02
C GLY A 10 31.25 -18.97 0.64
N LEU A 11 31.63 -19.77 -0.35
CA LEU A 11 31.32 -19.56 -1.75
C LEU A 11 29.99 -20.25 -2.11
N ARG A 12 28.99 -19.47 -2.47
CA ARG A 12 27.71 -19.98 -2.96
C ARG A 12 27.71 -20.03 -4.48
N GLN A 13 27.28 -21.16 -5.01
CA GLN A 13 27.17 -21.44 -6.43
C GLN A 13 25.73 -21.87 -6.72
N THR A 14 25.04 -21.07 -7.53
CA THR A 14 23.61 -21.28 -7.79
C THR A 14 23.39 -21.39 -9.30
N TYR A 15 22.91 -22.54 -9.75
CA TYR A 15 22.61 -22.79 -11.15
C TYR A 15 21.10 -22.71 -11.42
N PHE A 16 20.76 -21.91 -12.39
CA PHE A 16 19.40 -21.75 -12.88
C PHE A 16 19.32 -22.24 -14.33
N SER A 17 18.26 -22.94 -14.66
CA SER A 17 17.87 -23.28 -16.03
C SER A 17 16.40 -22.94 -16.21
N GLU A 18 16.06 -22.27 -17.32
CA GLU A 18 14.69 -21.85 -17.63
C GLU A 18 14.00 -21.08 -16.47
N HIS A 19 14.74 -20.20 -15.81
CA HIS A 19 14.31 -19.42 -14.64
C HIS A 19 14.01 -20.24 -13.38
N HIS A 20 14.29 -21.54 -13.39
CA HIS A 20 14.14 -22.41 -12.22
C HIS A 20 15.48 -22.71 -11.57
N LEU A 21 15.50 -22.68 -10.24
CA LEU A 21 16.66 -23.11 -9.46
C LEU A 21 16.83 -24.63 -9.61
N GLN A 22 17.97 -25.06 -10.15
CA GLN A 22 18.30 -26.47 -10.34
C GLN A 22 19.26 -26.97 -9.25
N VAL A 23 20.30 -26.19 -8.96
CA VAL A 23 21.32 -26.54 -7.97
C VAL A 23 21.72 -25.32 -7.18
N SER A 24 21.81 -25.44 -5.86
CA SER A 24 22.46 -24.46 -4.99
C SER A 24 23.44 -25.19 -4.10
N ARG A 25 24.72 -24.83 -4.20
CA ARG A 25 25.80 -25.41 -3.44
C ARG A 25 26.52 -24.33 -2.67
N LEU A 26 26.79 -24.58 -1.39
CA LEU A 26 27.62 -23.76 -0.55
C LEU A 26 28.91 -24.50 -0.25
N THR A 27 30.05 -23.90 -0.59
CA THR A 27 31.37 -24.44 -0.27
C THR A 27 31.98 -23.60 0.82
N PRO A 28 32.20 -24.14 2.03
CA PRO A 28 32.93 -23.44 3.07
C PRO A 28 34.34 -23.12 2.59
N VAL A 29 34.78 -21.89 2.80
CA VAL A 29 36.15 -21.52 2.44
C VAL A 29 36.96 -21.42 3.74
N HIS A 30 38.04 -22.19 3.75
CA HIS A 30 39.02 -22.15 4.84
C HIS A 30 39.86 -20.87 4.79
N ALA A 31 40.32 -20.42 5.93
CA ALA A 31 41.04 -19.15 6.08
C ALA A 31 42.31 -19.04 5.19
N ASP A 32 42.80 -20.17 4.72
CA ASP A 32 44.06 -20.23 3.93
C ASP A 32 43.81 -19.96 2.42
N LEU A 33 42.56 -19.85 1.98
CA LEU A 33 42.22 -19.63 0.57
C LEU A 33 41.74 -18.18 0.33
N THR A 34 42.37 -17.57 -0.66
CA THR A 34 41.82 -16.29 -1.16
C THR A 34 40.51 -16.47 -1.86
N PHE A 35 39.70 -15.41 -1.91
CA PHE A 35 38.44 -15.43 -2.68
C PHE A 35 38.66 -15.88 -4.12
N HIS A 36 39.69 -15.37 -4.79
CA HIS A 36 40.01 -15.66 -6.17
C HIS A 36 40.34 -17.14 -6.41
N ASP A 37 41.19 -17.72 -5.57
CA ASP A 37 41.58 -19.13 -5.70
C ASP A 37 40.42 -20.07 -5.41
N ALA A 38 39.56 -19.68 -4.46
CA ALA A 38 38.33 -20.42 -4.16
C ALA A 38 37.37 -20.43 -5.36
N VAL A 39 37.16 -19.27 -6.02
CA VAL A 39 36.29 -19.17 -7.20
C VAL A 39 36.83 -20.04 -8.34
N VAL A 40 38.10 -19.91 -8.67
CA VAL A 40 38.73 -20.69 -9.78
C VAL A 40 38.59 -22.18 -9.54
N ARG A 41 38.95 -22.64 -8.32
CA ARG A 41 38.90 -24.06 -7.97
C ARG A 41 37.49 -24.63 -7.96
N GLU A 42 36.56 -23.93 -7.32
CA GLU A 42 35.21 -24.44 -7.18
C GLU A 42 34.38 -24.32 -8.46
N LEU A 43 34.71 -23.37 -9.32
CA LEU A 43 34.08 -23.26 -10.63
C LEU A 43 34.32 -24.50 -11.51
N ALA A 44 35.57 -24.97 -11.56
CA ALA A 44 35.92 -26.17 -12.30
C ALA A 44 35.19 -27.41 -11.77
N ARG A 45 35.08 -27.55 -10.44
CA ARG A 45 34.34 -28.65 -9.80
C ARG A 45 32.85 -28.57 -10.07
N THR A 46 32.26 -27.38 -10.01
CA THR A 46 30.83 -27.20 -10.27
C THR A 46 30.48 -27.45 -11.73
N PHE A 47 31.33 -27.04 -12.67
CA PHE A 47 31.15 -27.35 -14.07
C PHE A 47 31.10 -28.85 -14.31
N GLN A 48 32.05 -29.59 -13.76
CA GLN A 48 32.06 -31.07 -13.88
C GLN A 48 30.84 -31.70 -13.21
N TYR A 49 30.41 -31.16 -12.04
CA TYR A 49 29.23 -31.63 -11.36
C TYR A 49 27.94 -31.41 -12.17
N LEU A 50 27.77 -30.27 -12.80
CA LEU A 50 26.64 -29.99 -13.68
C LEU A 50 26.61 -30.92 -14.91
N LYS A 51 27.77 -31.22 -15.48
CA LYS A 51 27.90 -32.22 -16.56
C LYS A 51 27.52 -33.64 -16.08
N SER A 52 27.96 -34.04 -14.91
CA SER A 52 27.64 -35.37 -14.35
C SER A 52 26.15 -35.56 -14.06
N LEU A 53 25.43 -34.48 -13.73
CA LEU A 53 23.98 -34.50 -13.52
C LEU A 53 23.19 -34.34 -14.85
N SER A 54 23.86 -34.29 -16.00
CA SER A 54 23.23 -34.03 -17.30
C SER A 54 22.40 -32.73 -17.35
N LEU A 55 22.71 -31.79 -16.47
CA LEU A 55 22.04 -30.47 -16.42
C LEU A 55 22.64 -29.50 -17.48
N LEU A 56 23.82 -29.82 -18.00
CA LEU A 56 24.48 -29.07 -19.06
C LEU A 56 24.60 -29.94 -20.28
N PRO A 57 23.81 -29.74 -21.33
CA PRO A 57 23.91 -30.49 -22.58
C PRO A 57 25.30 -30.38 -23.23
N SER A 58 25.71 -31.43 -23.92
CA SER A 58 26.99 -31.43 -24.63
C SER A 58 27.05 -30.34 -25.70
N GLY A 59 28.09 -29.52 -25.68
CA GLY A 59 28.26 -28.39 -26.61
C GLY A 59 27.58 -27.08 -26.20
N GLN A 60 26.88 -27.06 -25.08
CA GLN A 60 26.30 -25.82 -24.55
C GLN A 60 27.34 -25.07 -23.70
N THR A 61 27.51 -23.78 -23.97
CA THR A 61 28.36 -22.90 -23.17
C THR A 61 27.65 -22.53 -21.86
N LEU A 62 28.34 -22.65 -20.75
CA LEU A 62 27.85 -22.25 -19.44
C LEU A 62 28.07 -20.73 -19.21
N ASP A 63 26.99 -19.98 -19.08
CA ASP A 63 27.06 -18.57 -18.64
C ASP A 63 27.30 -18.52 -17.12
N VAL A 64 28.41 -17.92 -16.73
CA VAL A 64 28.84 -17.78 -15.32
C VAL A 64 28.82 -16.32 -14.96
N HIS A 65 27.98 -15.94 -14.02
CA HIS A 65 27.93 -14.59 -13.46
C HIS A 65 28.58 -14.60 -12.08
N ILE A 66 29.58 -13.75 -11.88
CA ILE A 66 30.33 -13.65 -10.64
C ILE A 66 30.03 -12.29 -10.02
N LEU A 67 29.49 -12.30 -8.81
CA LEU A 67 29.24 -11.10 -8.02
C LEU A 67 30.50 -10.80 -7.20
N CYS A 68 31.22 -9.71 -7.52
CA CYS A 68 32.50 -9.35 -6.93
C CYS A 68 32.65 -7.83 -6.85
N HIS A 69 33.57 -7.38 -5.98
CA HIS A 69 34.00 -5.98 -5.95
C HIS A 69 34.84 -5.67 -7.20
N ALA A 70 34.82 -4.43 -7.66
CA ALA A 70 35.48 -4.01 -8.91
C ALA A 70 36.96 -4.40 -8.99
N ASP A 71 37.70 -4.36 -7.89
CA ASP A 71 39.12 -4.74 -7.84
C ASP A 71 39.30 -6.26 -7.94
N ASP A 72 38.47 -7.03 -7.24
CA ASP A 72 38.46 -8.49 -7.30
C ASP A 72 38.03 -9.00 -8.67
N CYS A 73 37.10 -8.31 -9.35
CA CYS A 73 36.67 -8.67 -10.69
C CYS A 73 37.82 -8.61 -11.71
N LYS A 74 38.69 -7.59 -11.60
CA LYS A 74 39.87 -7.46 -12.48
C LYS A 74 40.83 -8.62 -12.28
N GLU A 75 41.16 -8.93 -11.02
CA GLU A 75 42.05 -10.03 -10.69
C GLU A 75 41.52 -11.39 -11.13
N LEU A 76 40.21 -11.63 -10.92
CA LEU A 76 39.55 -12.85 -11.38
C LEU A 76 39.56 -12.98 -12.91
N GLN A 77 39.39 -11.89 -13.65
CA GLN A 77 39.39 -11.89 -15.10
C GLN A 77 40.72 -12.41 -15.68
N ASP A 78 41.82 -12.14 -15.00
CA ASP A 78 43.15 -12.61 -15.38
C ASP A 78 43.42 -14.06 -14.98
N LYS A 79 42.88 -14.51 -13.82
CA LYS A 79 43.08 -15.86 -13.26
C LYS A 79 42.14 -16.91 -13.83
N LEU A 80 40.98 -16.53 -14.36
CA LEU A 80 40.00 -17.49 -14.87
C LEU A 80 40.47 -18.11 -16.19
N PRO A 81 40.29 -19.43 -16.36
CA PRO A 81 40.67 -20.12 -17.57
C PRO A 81 39.86 -19.62 -18.76
N LYS A 82 40.56 -19.19 -19.84
CA LYS A 82 39.92 -18.81 -21.09
C LYS A 82 39.46 -20.07 -21.84
N ASN A 83 38.30 -20.59 -21.45
CA ASN A 83 37.74 -21.80 -22.00
C ASN A 83 36.51 -21.46 -22.88
N THR A 84 36.36 -22.17 -24.00
CA THR A 84 35.20 -22.02 -24.91
C THR A 84 33.89 -22.52 -24.30
N ASP A 85 33.97 -23.37 -23.29
CA ASP A 85 32.82 -24.00 -22.63
C ASP A 85 32.17 -23.09 -21.60
N MET A 86 32.80 -21.98 -21.18
CA MET A 86 32.30 -21.05 -20.18
C MET A 86 32.44 -19.61 -20.65
N ARG A 87 31.38 -18.84 -20.42
CA ARG A 87 31.35 -17.39 -20.65
C ARG A 87 31.21 -16.67 -19.32
N TYR A 88 32.13 -15.79 -19.02
CA TYR A 88 32.17 -15.08 -17.77
C TYR A 88 31.53 -13.69 -17.87
N GLY A 89 30.61 -13.40 -16.96
CA GLY A 89 30.06 -12.07 -16.70
C GLY A 89 30.37 -11.65 -15.29
N PHE A 90 30.86 -10.43 -15.12
CA PHE A 90 31.18 -9.87 -13.80
C PHE A 90 30.12 -8.83 -13.45
N ALA A 91 29.61 -8.91 -12.24
CA ALA A 91 28.70 -7.93 -11.70
C ALA A 91 29.36 -7.24 -10.49
N ASP A 92 29.57 -5.93 -10.61
CA ASP A 92 30.09 -5.16 -9.48
C ASP A 92 29.05 -5.09 -8.36
N ILE A 93 29.45 -5.56 -7.18
CA ILE A 93 28.62 -5.60 -6.00
C ILE A 93 28.12 -4.21 -5.58
N ALA A 94 28.93 -3.18 -5.76
CA ALA A 94 28.57 -1.81 -5.44
C ALA A 94 27.48 -1.27 -6.40
N GLU A 95 27.60 -1.57 -7.70
CA GLU A 95 26.57 -1.21 -8.68
C GLU A 95 25.25 -1.94 -8.45
N VAL A 96 25.33 -3.24 -8.13
CA VAL A 96 24.14 -4.05 -7.79
C VAL A 96 23.47 -3.51 -6.54
N GLY A 97 24.24 -3.21 -5.49
CA GLY A 97 23.73 -2.59 -4.26
C GLY A 97 23.01 -1.27 -4.53
N LYS A 98 23.62 -0.41 -5.34
CA LYS A 98 23.02 0.88 -5.72
C LYS A 98 21.69 0.71 -6.49
N LYS A 99 21.63 -0.24 -7.44
CA LYS A 99 20.39 -0.56 -8.18
C LYS A 99 19.28 -1.08 -7.27
N LEU A 100 19.64 -1.76 -6.18
CA LEU A 100 18.72 -2.26 -5.18
C LEU A 100 18.33 -1.23 -4.10
N GLY A 101 18.90 -0.02 -4.16
CA GLY A 101 18.64 1.03 -3.17
C GLY A 101 19.32 0.79 -1.81
N ILE A 102 20.40 0.01 -1.79
CA ILE A 102 21.14 -0.30 -0.56
C ILE A 102 22.13 0.83 -0.27
N ASP A 103 21.93 1.53 0.83
CA ASP A 103 22.85 2.55 1.33
C ASP A 103 23.94 1.90 2.21
N TYR A 104 24.82 1.15 1.55
CA TYR A 104 25.95 0.48 2.19
C TYR A 104 27.18 0.61 1.31
N ARG A 105 28.32 0.91 1.92
CA ARG A 105 29.61 1.00 1.21
C ARG A 105 30.26 -0.38 1.17
N PHE A 106 30.21 -1.01 0.01
CA PHE A 106 30.90 -2.28 -0.24
C PHE A 106 32.42 -2.03 -0.35
N THR A 107 33.19 -2.74 0.41
CA THR A 107 34.67 -2.66 0.45
C THR A 107 35.32 -3.94 -0.03
N ASP A 108 34.56 -4.99 -0.22
CA ASP A 108 35.00 -6.30 -0.65
C ASP A 108 33.85 -7.04 -1.38
N SER A 109 34.10 -8.27 -1.82
CA SER A 109 33.15 -9.10 -2.55
C SER A 109 32.13 -9.81 -1.66
N ASP A 110 31.94 -9.40 -0.40
CA ASP A 110 30.93 -10.01 0.49
C ASP A 110 29.52 -9.60 0.11
N ALA A 111 28.77 -10.55 -0.43
CA ALA A 111 27.38 -10.36 -0.90
C ALA A 111 26.34 -10.48 0.22
N SER A 112 26.74 -10.72 1.47
CA SER A 112 25.81 -10.94 2.59
C SER A 112 24.79 -9.81 2.75
N GLN A 113 25.23 -8.57 2.60
CA GLN A 113 24.34 -7.40 2.73
C GLN A 113 23.28 -7.33 1.62
N ILE A 114 23.63 -7.73 0.40
CA ILE A 114 22.66 -7.79 -0.73
C ILE A 114 21.58 -8.83 -0.43
N PHE A 115 21.99 -10.02 -0.01
CA PHE A 115 21.01 -11.10 0.28
C PHE A 115 20.15 -10.79 1.50
N LEU A 116 20.71 -10.19 2.55
CA LEU A 116 19.95 -9.75 3.72
C LEU A 116 18.92 -8.67 3.34
N HIS A 117 19.34 -7.70 2.53
CA HIS A 117 18.42 -6.67 2.03
C HIS A 117 17.28 -7.26 1.20
N GLN A 118 17.60 -8.14 0.25
CA GLN A 118 16.61 -8.81 -0.58
C GLN A 118 15.64 -9.64 0.26
N LEU A 119 16.14 -10.36 1.26
CA LEU A 119 15.33 -11.15 2.18
C LEU A 119 14.38 -10.26 3.02
N ALA A 120 14.87 -9.10 3.45
CA ALA A 120 14.08 -8.14 4.21
C ALA A 120 13.03 -7.42 3.37
N ALA A 121 13.38 -7.01 2.14
CA ALA A 121 12.49 -6.30 1.22
C ALA A 121 11.43 -7.22 0.59
N HIS A 122 11.83 -8.44 0.25
CA HIS A 122 11.00 -9.43 -0.44
C HIS A 122 11.01 -10.73 0.36
N SER A 123 10.16 -10.82 1.38
CA SER A 123 10.03 -12.04 2.17
C SER A 123 9.60 -13.22 1.27
N PRO A 124 10.47 -14.20 0.99
CA PRO A 124 10.12 -15.34 0.16
C PRO A 124 9.05 -16.18 0.87
N LYS A 125 8.15 -16.78 0.08
CA LYS A 125 7.25 -17.81 0.61
C LYS A 125 8.11 -19.01 0.99
N SER A 126 8.34 -19.21 2.28
CA SER A 126 9.14 -20.35 2.75
C SER A 126 8.36 -21.65 2.59
N HIS A 127 8.91 -22.58 1.81
CA HIS A 127 8.36 -23.93 1.67
C HIS A 127 8.77 -24.89 2.81
N TYR A 128 9.73 -24.48 3.64
CA TYR A 128 10.32 -25.30 4.70
C TYR A 128 9.91 -24.88 6.11
N ALA A 129 9.20 -23.74 6.25
CA ALA A 129 8.79 -23.24 7.54
C ALA A 129 7.43 -23.82 7.95
N ASN A 130 7.40 -24.52 9.08
CA ASN A 130 6.18 -24.96 9.73
C ASN A 130 5.47 -23.78 10.40
N ALA A 131 4.17 -23.92 10.70
CA ALA A 131 3.37 -22.90 11.37
C ALA A 131 4.00 -22.40 12.68
N HIS A 132 4.71 -23.27 13.40
CA HIS A 132 5.45 -22.93 14.61
C HIS A 132 6.58 -21.91 14.35
N HIS A 133 7.31 -22.05 13.25
CA HIS A 133 8.41 -21.14 12.90
C HIS A 133 7.92 -19.80 12.35
N THR A 134 6.73 -19.76 11.74
CA THR A 134 6.15 -18.54 11.16
C THR A 134 5.18 -17.83 12.11
N HIS A 135 4.96 -18.35 13.31
CA HIS A 135 4.00 -17.81 14.27
C HIS A 135 4.25 -16.33 14.59
N TYR A 136 5.49 -15.96 14.91
CA TYR A 136 5.83 -14.56 15.20
C TYR A 136 5.70 -13.64 13.99
N PHE A 137 5.97 -14.14 12.79
CA PHE A 137 5.79 -13.38 11.55
C PHE A 137 4.30 -13.14 11.27
N SER A 138 3.45 -14.14 11.46
CA SER A 138 2.00 -13.98 11.31
C SER A 138 1.40 -13.01 12.34
N LEU A 139 1.88 -13.04 13.57
CA LEU A 139 1.50 -12.06 14.60
C LEU A 139 1.94 -10.64 14.22
N TRP A 140 3.13 -10.47 13.68
CA TRP A 140 3.61 -9.18 13.20
C TRP A 140 2.75 -8.64 12.04
N GLN A 141 2.42 -9.49 11.06
CA GLN A 141 1.51 -9.13 9.98
C GLN A 141 0.12 -8.73 10.49
N LEU A 142 -0.44 -9.50 11.42
CA LEU A 142 -1.73 -9.21 12.04
C LEU A 142 -1.69 -7.86 12.78
N ARG A 143 -0.65 -7.62 13.56
CA ARG A 143 -0.45 -6.33 14.25
C ARG A 143 -0.42 -5.18 13.26
N ARG A 144 0.35 -5.30 12.17
CA ARG A 144 0.43 -4.27 11.11
C ARG A 144 -0.93 -4.03 10.45
N ALA A 145 -1.68 -5.09 10.14
CA ALA A 145 -3.03 -4.98 9.58
C ALA A 145 -3.99 -4.26 10.53
N LEU A 146 -3.95 -4.57 11.84
CA LEU A 146 -4.75 -3.91 12.85
C LEU A 146 -4.42 -2.42 13.00
N PHE A 147 -3.14 -2.04 12.96
CA PHE A 147 -2.76 -0.62 12.99
C PHE A 147 -3.25 0.13 11.75
N LEU A 148 -3.16 -0.47 10.56
CA LEU A 148 -3.70 0.15 9.35
C LEU A 148 -5.22 0.29 9.41
N ALA A 149 -5.92 -0.75 9.85
CA ALA A 149 -7.38 -0.72 10.01
C ALA A 149 -7.82 0.34 11.02
N SER A 150 -7.14 0.43 12.18
CA SER A 150 -7.44 1.47 13.19
C SER A 150 -7.18 2.88 12.68
N GLY A 151 -6.12 3.07 11.88
CA GLY A 151 -5.84 4.35 11.22
C GLY A 151 -6.95 4.79 10.27
N VAL A 152 -7.43 3.86 9.44
CA VAL A 152 -8.55 4.13 8.52
C VAL A 152 -9.85 4.45 9.28
N LEU A 153 -10.15 3.70 10.34
CA LEU A 153 -11.33 3.97 11.17
C LEU A 153 -11.25 5.33 11.84
N LEU A 154 -10.09 5.70 12.36
CA LEU A 154 -9.87 6.99 13.01
C LEU A 154 -10.04 8.15 12.02
N LEU A 155 -9.46 8.02 10.82
CA LEU A 155 -9.65 9.00 9.75
C LEU A 155 -11.13 9.12 9.35
N GLY A 156 -11.83 7.99 9.21
CA GLY A 156 -13.26 7.96 8.93
C GLY A 156 -14.09 8.67 10.01
N ALA A 157 -13.77 8.45 11.28
CA ALA A 157 -14.44 9.10 12.39
C ALA A 157 -14.19 10.62 12.44
N ILE A 158 -12.95 11.06 12.13
CA ILE A 158 -12.61 12.48 12.05
C ILE A 158 -13.38 13.15 10.90
N LEU A 159 -13.40 12.54 9.71
CA LEU A 159 -14.11 13.07 8.55
C LEU A 159 -15.63 13.15 8.82
N TRP A 160 -16.20 12.12 9.43
CA TRP A 160 -17.61 12.14 9.82
C TRP A 160 -17.89 13.27 10.85
N GLY A 161 -17.07 13.35 11.90
CA GLY A 161 -17.22 14.38 12.91
C GLY A 161 -17.11 15.80 12.32
N ALA A 162 -16.16 16.04 11.44
CA ALA A 162 -16.02 17.31 10.75
C ALA A 162 -17.24 17.63 9.86
N ASN A 163 -17.72 16.65 9.10
CA ASN A 163 -18.92 16.82 8.28
C ASN A 163 -20.17 17.08 9.13
N SER A 164 -20.34 16.33 10.22
CA SER A 164 -21.47 16.52 11.15
C SER A 164 -21.43 17.87 11.85
N TYR A 165 -20.25 18.32 12.24
CA TYR A 165 -20.05 19.64 12.82
C TYR A 165 -20.41 20.77 11.81
N TRP A 166 -20.00 20.62 10.57
CA TRP A 166 -20.31 21.60 9.52
C TRP A 166 -21.80 21.64 9.24
N GLN A 167 -22.44 20.48 9.12
CA GLN A 167 -23.89 20.37 8.92
C GLN A 167 -24.68 21.00 10.08
N SER A 168 -24.28 20.69 11.33
CA SER A 168 -24.91 21.30 12.52
C SER A 168 -24.78 22.81 12.54
N ASN A 169 -23.67 23.35 12.09
CA ASN A 169 -23.47 24.80 12.05
C ASN A 169 -24.29 25.48 10.93
N SER A 170 -24.46 24.83 9.78
CA SER A 170 -25.35 25.31 8.71
C SER A 170 -26.82 25.23 9.12
N ASP A 171 -27.25 24.14 9.75
CA ASP A 171 -28.61 23.97 10.24
C ASP A 171 -28.96 25.01 11.32
N ALA A 172 -27.99 25.35 12.20
CA ALA A 172 -28.17 26.40 13.20
C ALA A 172 -28.34 27.80 12.57
N ALA A 173 -27.62 28.08 11.50
CA ALA A 173 -27.77 29.34 10.76
C ALA A 173 -29.12 29.42 10.03
N GLU A 174 -29.58 28.33 9.45
CA GLU A 174 -30.89 28.24 8.78
C GLU A 174 -32.02 28.36 9.81
N ALA A 175 -31.92 27.69 10.95
CA ALA A 175 -32.88 27.83 12.03
C ALA A 175 -32.96 29.26 12.59
N ALA A 176 -31.83 29.98 12.65
CA ALA A 176 -31.81 31.38 13.05
C ALA A 176 -32.52 32.29 12.06
N SER A 177 -32.32 32.07 10.73
CA SER A 177 -32.99 32.85 9.71
C SER A 177 -34.50 32.58 9.65
N LEU A 178 -34.92 31.33 9.76
CA LEU A 178 -36.34 30.99 9.84
C LEU A 178 -37.03 31.56 11.06
N LYS A 179 -36.34 31.62 12.20
CA LYS A 179 -36.85 32.24 13.42
C LYS A 179 -37.00 33.76 13.29
N ALA A 180 -36.08 34.40 12.60
CA ALA A 180 -36.17 35.86 12.33
C ALA A 180 -37.36 36.15 11.38
N GLU A 181 -37.54 35.34 10.34
CA GLU A 181 -38.67 35.47 9.39
C GLU A 181 -40.01 35.22 10.07
N ALA A 182 -40.10 34.22 10.95
CA ALA A 182 -41.28 33.95 11.74
C ALA A 182 -41.61 35.11 12.71
N GLN A 183 -40.62 35.75 13.31
CA GLN A 183 -40.82 36.93 14.13
C GLN A 183 -41.30 38.15 13.34
N GLN A 184 -40.76 38.33 12.13
CA GLN A 184 -41.17 39.41 11.26
C GLN A 184 -42.64 39.26 10.82
N THR A 185 -43.05 38.05 10.40
CA THR A 185 -44.45 37.77 10.05
C THR A 185 -45.39 37.95 11.26
N LEU A 186 -44.99 37.57 12.46
CA LEU A 186 -45.75 37.82 13.70
C LEU A 186 -45.94 39.32 13.95
N ASN A 187 -44.87 40.10 13.80
CA ASN A 187 -44.93 41.57 14.00
C ASN A 187 -45.82 42.23 12.94
N GLU A 188 -45.76 41.82 11.69
CA GLU A 188 -46.65 42.27 10.64
C GLU A 188 -48.13 41.95 10.90
N ALA A 189 -48.37 40.70 11.35
CA ALA A 189 -49.72 40.30 11.74
C ALA A 189 -50.26 41.11 12.91
N GLN A 190 -49.43 41.41 13.94
CA GLN A 190 -49.80 42.27 15.04
C GLN A 190 -50.09 43.71 14.58
N GLN A 191 -49.30 44.25 13.67
CA GLN A 191 -49.55 45.61 13.13
C GLN A 191 -50.87 45.64 12.33
N VAL A 192 -51.17 44.62 11.56
CA VAL A 192 -52.46 44.49 10.85
C VAL A 192 -53.62 44.43 11.83
N ILE A 193 -53.49 43.60 12.88
CA ILE A 193 -54.52 43.48 13.94
C ILE A 193 -54.72 44.81 14.67
N ALA A 194 -53.65 45.55 14.96
CA ALA A 194 -53.73 46.82 15.64
C ALA A 194 -54.33 47.95 14.77
N ALA A 195 -54.23 47.81 13.44
CA ALA A 195 -54.83 48.75 12.48
C ALA A 195 -56.32 48.53 12.26
N PHE A 196 -56.89 47.41 12.72
CA PHE A 196 -58.32 47.20 12.65
C PHE A 196 -59.05 48.12 13.62
N PRO A 197 -60.08 48.85 13.18
CA PRO A 197 -60.87 49.68 14.05
C PRO A 197 -61.54 48.84 15.13
N ASN A 198 -61.53 49.34 16.40
CA ASN A 198 -62.22 48.69 17.52
C ASN A 198 -63.69 48.54 17.22
N THR A 199 -64.12 47.38 16.82
CA THR A 199 -65.52 47.02 16.61
C THR A 199 -66.08 46.43 17.90
N TYR A 200 -67.33 46.84 18.28
CA TYR A 200 -68.05 46.39 19.46
C TYR A 200 -68.34 44.88 19.46
N ALA A 201 -68.14 44.20 18.36
CA ALA A 201 -68.37 42.77 18.24
C ALA A 201 -67.04 41.99 18.07
N PRO A 202 -66.81 40.89 18.81
CA PRO A 202 -65.65 40.05 18.65
C PRO A 202 -65.60 39.43 17.24
N ALA A 203 -64.40 39.30 16.67
CA ALA A 203 -64.18 38.81 15.29
C ALA A 203 -64.81 37.44 15.02
N ALA A 204 -64.97 36.60 16.03
CA ALA A 204 -65.67 35.31 15.95
C ALA A 204 -67.16 35.47 15.64
N ASP A 205 -67.80 36.46 16.27
CA ASP A 205 -69.23 36.73 16.08
C ASP A 205 -69.48 37.37 14.71
N MET A 206 -68.59 38.24 14.23
CA MET A 206 -68.64 38.79 12.87
C MET A 206 -68.51 37.70 11.80
N LYS A 207 -67.57 36.74 12.00
CA LYS A 207 -67.39 35.60 11.12
C LYS A 207 -68.62 34.67 11.12
N ALA A 208 -69.24 34.45 12.29
CA ALA A 208 -70.50 33.71 12.41
C ALA A 208 -71.64 34.46 11.69
N GLY A 209 -71.77 35.79 11.87
CA GLY A 209 -72.74 36.63 11.18
C GLY A 209 -72.63 36.58 9.67
N VAL A 210 -71.40 36.73 9.13
CA VAL A 210 -71.13 36.64 7.68
C VAL A 210 -71.45 35.24 7.17
N SER A 211 -71.18 34.17 7.92
CA SER A 211 -71.52 32.79 7.53
C SER A 211 -73.01 32.53 7.47
N VAL A 212 -73.75 33.13 8.36
CA VAL A 212 -75.25 33.07 8.38
C VAL A 212 -75.83 33.87 7.22
N MET A 213 -75.31 35.09 6.97
CA MET A 213 -75.77 35.89 5.84
C MET A 213 -75.49 35.18 4.48
N ARG A 214 -74.34 34.56 4.36
CA ARG A 214 -73.97 33.78 3.15
C ARG A 214 -74.94 32.54 2.97
N LYS A 215 -75.35 31.92 4.04
CA LYS A 215 -76.28 30.85 4.01
C LYS A 215 -77.72 31.35 3.63
N LEU A 216 -78.15 32.49 4.15
CA LEU A 216 -79.44 33.13 3.85
C LEU A 216 -79.45 33.56 2.38
N ASP A 217 -78.38 34.07 1.81
CA ASP A 217 -78.28 34.46 0.41
C ASP A 217 -78.43 33.21 -0.52
N LEU A 218 -77.89 32.08 -0.09
CA LEU A 218 -78.10 30.78 -0.83
C LEU A 218 -79.55 30.26 -0.77
N TYR A 219 -80.33 30.68 0.23
CA TYR A 219 -81.75 30.27 0.37
C TYR A 219 -82.77 31.38 -0.02
N SER A 220 -82.25 32.55 -0.46
CA SER A 220 -83.07 33.59 -1.00
C SER A 220 -83.71 33.11 -2.31
N PRO A 221 -85.06 33.09 -2.44
CA PRO A 221 -85.66 32.72 -3.71
C PRO A 221 -85.33 33.77 -4.76
N ALA A 222 -84.95 33.30 -5.94
CA ALA A 222 -84.70 34.18 -7.04
C ALA A 222 -85.92 35.11 -7.28
N PRO A 223 -85.68 36.42 -7.54
CA PRO A 223 -86.81 37.30 -7.83
C PRO A 223 -87.61 36.75 -9.02
N LEU A 224 -88.89 36.58 -8.86
CA LEU A 224 -89.83 36.24 -9.91
C LEU A 224 -89.78 37.36 -10.95
N ASP A 225 -89.30 37.09 -12.14
CA ASP A 225 -89.42 37.93 -13.31
C ASP A 225 -90.92 38.00 -13.65
N ILE A 226 -91.54 39.21 -13.44
CA ILE A 226 -92.84 39.56 -13.92
C ILE A 226 -92.70 40.26 -15.24
#